data_c586de9a486913923171ff4e98108498
#
_entry.id   c586de9a486913923171ff4e98108498
#
_cell.length_a   1.000
_cell.length_b   1.000
_cell.length_c   1.000
_cell.angle_alpha   90.00
_cell.angle_beta   90.00
_cell.angle_gamma   90.00
#
_symmetry.space_group_name_H-M   'P 1'
#
loop_
_entity.id
_entity.type
_entity.pdbx_description
1 polymer ?
#
loop_
_entity_poly.entity_id
_entity_poly.type
_entity_poly.pdbx_seq_one_letter_code
_entity_poly.pdbx_strand_id
1 'polypeptide(L)'
;MKLYASLTSPFARKIRILVAEKSIPCELVVDDPNAPNSPVSGLNPLGKVPVMLRDDGSALFDSPVILEWLDRSRSPALIPAEGEERWQVLRWQGLADGLMDAVVTRMI
;
A
#
# COMPACT_ATOMS: atom_id res chain seq x y z
N MET A 1 -13.17 3.44 -4.13
CA MET A 1 -11.99 3.16 -3.27
C MET A 1 -11.20 4.43 -3.03
N LYS A 2 -10.65 4.55 -1.84
CA LYS A 2 -9.77 5.67 -1.48
C LYS A 2 -8.47 5.14 -0.93
N LEU A 3 -7.36 5.71 -1.37
CA LEU A 3 -6.03 5.43 -0.82
C LEU A 3 -5.58 6.63 0.00
N TYR A 4 -5.47 6.45 1.29
CA TYR A 4 -4.90 7.45 2.19
C TYR A 4 -3.39 7.29 2.18
N ALA A 5 -2.69 8.35 1.82
CA ALA A 5 -1.25 8.30 1.63
C ALA A 5 -0.62 9.68 1.85
N SER A 6 0.65 9.71 2.24
CA SER A 6 1.47 10.90 2.10
C SER A 6 2.22 10.83 0.77
N LEU A 7 2.52 11.99 0.19
CA LEU A 7 3.24 12.05 -1.09
C LEU A 7 4.70 11.60 -0.96
N THR A 8 5.23 11.59 0.25
CA THR A 8 6.63 11.20 0.52
C THR A 8 6.78 9.75 0.94
N SER A 9 5.68 9.03 1.20
CA SER A 9 5.76 7.64 1.63
C SER A 9 6.18 6.72 0.48
N PRO A 10 7.31 6.00 0.60
CA PRO A 10 7.71 5.03 -0.42
C PRO A 10 6.76 3.82 -0.46
N PHE A 11 6.16 3.47 0.66
CA PHE A 11 5.18 2.38 0.74
C PHE A 11 3.90 2.72 -0.01
N ALA A 12 3.42 3.95 0.14
CA ALA A 12 2.28 4.45 -0.62
C ALA A 12 2.62 4.58 -2.11
N ARG A 13 3.86 4.94 -2.44
CA ARG A 13 4.30 5.11 -3.83
C ARG A 13 4.17 3.83 -4.64
N LYS A 14 4.57 2.68 -4.10
CA LYS A 14 4.45 1.41 -4.83
C LYS A 14 2.98 1.07 -5.14
N ILE A 15 2.07 1.40 -4.23
CA ILE A 15 0.63 1.23 -4.45
C ILE A 15 0.14 2.16 -5.56
N ARG A 16 0.55 3.41 -5.53
CA ARG A 16 0.19 4.39 -6.57
C ARG A 16 0.68 3.98 -7.94
N ILE A 17 1.87 3.42 -8.03
CA ILE A 17 2.42 2.89 -9.29
C ILE A 17 1.54 1.74 -9.79
N LEU A 18 1.18 0.79 -8.93
CA LEU A 18 0.35 -0.34 -9.31
C LEU A 18 -1.03 0.12 -9.78
N VAL A 19 -1.65 1.05 -9.07
CA VAL A 19 -2.95 1.63 -9.44
C VAL A 19 -2.87 2.24 -10.84
N ALA A 20 -1.81 2.99 -11.14
CA ALA A 20 -1.59 3.58 -12.46
C ALA A 20 -1.36 2.51 -13.54
N GLU A 21 -0.51 1.53 -13.28
CA GLU A 21 -0.22 0.44 -14.22
C GLU A 21 -1.45 -0.37 -14.59
N LYS A 22 -2.32 -0.62 -13.65
CA LYS A 22 -3.53 -1.40 -13.85
C LYS A 22 -4.76 -0.56 -14.19
N SER A 23 -4.61 0.75 -14.26
CA SER A 23 -5.72 1.69 -14.50
C SER A 23 -6.90 1.47 -13.56
N ILE A 24 -6.62 1.23 -12.30
CA ILE A 24 -7.66 1.00 -11.28
C ILE A 24 -8.23 2.33 -10.81
N PRO A 25 -9.56 2.53 -10.85
CA PRO A 25 -10.17 3.75 -10.29
C PRO A 25 -9.95 3.78 -8.76
N CYS A 26 -9.14 4.73 -8.31
CA CYS A 26 -8.85 4.88 -6.90
C CYS A 26 -8.54 6.35 -6.60
N GLU A 27 -9.30 6.95 -5.68
CA GLU A 27 -9.06 8.32 -5.25
C GLU A 27 -7.87 8.37 -4.30
N LEU A 28 -6.90 9.22 -4.60
CA LEU A 28 -5.79 9.48 -3.69
C LEU A 28 -6.20 10.57 -2.70
N VAL A 29 -6.18 10.24 -1.42
CA VAL A 29 -6.42 11.20 -0.34
C VAL A 29 -5.09 11.46 0.35
N VAL A 30 -4.52 12.64 0.13
CA VAL A 30 -3.26 13.03 0.77
C VAL A 30 -3.56 13.35 2.23
N ASP A 31 -2.90 12.65 3.14
CA ASP A 31 -3.13 12.80 4.58
C ASP A 31 -1.82 12.69 5.35
N ASP A 32 -1.73 13.46 6.43
CA ASP A 32 -0.64 13.35 7.40
C ASP A 32 -1.16 12.53 8.59
N PRO A 33 -0.67 11.30 8.79
CA PRO A 33 -1.15 10.46 9.89
C PRO A 33 -0.83 11.02 11.28
N ASN A 34 0.09 11.98 11.37
CA ASN A 34 0.44 12.64 12.63
C ASN A 34 -0.46 13.85 12.93
N ALA A 35 -1.30 14.27 11.99
CA ALA A 35 -2.21 15.38 12.20
C ALA A 35 -3.31 15.01 13.22
N PRO A 36 -3.72 15.94 14.11
CA PRO A 36 -4.71 15.62 15.16
C PRO A 36 -6.04 15.10 14.65
N ASN A 37 -6.45 15.52 13.46
CA ASN A 37 -7.74 15.17 12.87
C ASN A 37 -7.61 14.14 11.74
N SER A 38 -6.48 13.45 11.64
CA SER A 38 -6.27 12.43 10.61
C SER A 38 -7.27 11.28 10.77
N PRO A 39 -7.98 10.89 9.69
CA PRO A 39 -8.85 9.72 9.74
C PRO A 39 -8.08 8.40 9.76
N VAL A 40 -6.78 8.42 9.51
CA VAL A 40 -5.95 7.21 9.38
C VAL A 40 -5.98 6.36 10.64
N SER A 41 -5.90 6.97 11.82
CA SER A 41 -5.90 6.23 13.09
C SER A 41 -7.20 5.45 13.33
N GLY A 42 -8.32 5.93 12.79
CA GLY A 42 -9.60 5.23 12.85
C GLY A 42 -9.72 4.09 11.84
N LEU A 43 -8.92 4.12 10.78
CA LEU A 43 -8.90 3.09 9.74
C LEU A 43 -7.79 2.06 9.96
N ASN A 44 -6.67 2.48 10.49
CA ASN A 44 -5.51 1.63 10.78
C ASN A 44 -5.06 1.85 12.22
N PRO A 45 -5.20 0.85 13.09
CA PRO A 45 -4.78 0.96 14.49
C PRO A 45 -3.29 1.31 14.66
N LEU A 46 -2.45 1.01 13.65
CA LEU A 46 -1.04 1.35 13.66
C LEU A 46 -0.77 2.83 13.38
N GLY A 47 -1.81 3.56 12.93
CA GLY A 47 -1.69 5.00 12.65
C GLY A 47 -0.74 5.33 11.50
N LYS A 48 -0.61 4.44 10.51
CA LYS A 48 0.33 4.58 9.40
C LYS A 48 -0.37 4.61 8.06
N VAL A 49 0.21 5.31 7.10
CA VAL A 49 -0.15 5.24 5.69
C VAL A 49 0.81 4.28 4.96
N PRO A 50 0.40 3.62 3.86
CA PRO A 50 -0.90 3.74 3.21
C PRO A 50 -2.01 2.94 3.90
N VAL A 51 -3.24 3.42 3.76
CA VAL A 51 -4.47 2.70 4.13
C VAL A 51 -5.41 2.78 2.96
N MET A 52 -6.02 1.66 2.59
CA MET A 52 -7.04 1.64 1.55
C MET A 52 -8.42 1.47 2.14
N LEU A 53 -9.31 2.40 1.85
CA LEU A 53 -10.73 2.29 2.17
C LEU A 53 -11.44 1.73 0.95
N ARG A 54 -11.97 0.50 1.07
CA ARG A 54 -12.72 -0.16 0.00
C ARG A 54 -14.15 0.35 -0.07
N ASP A 55 -14.82 0.04 -1.19
CA ASP A 55 -16.19 0.53 -1.43
C ASP A 55 -17.20 0.01 -0.42
N ASP A 56 -16.94 -1.14 0.21
CA ASP A 56 -17.80 -1.71 1.25
C ASP A 56 -17.59 -1.07 2.64
N GLY A 57 -16.70 -0.08 2.75
CA GLY A 57 -16.40 0.59 4.00
C GLY A 57 -15.30 -0.06 4.83
N SER A 58 -14.76 -1.20 4.40
CA SER A 58 -13.67 -1.87 5.12
C SER A 58 -12.31 -1.29 4.71
N ALA A 59 -11.36 -1.31 5.64
CA ALA A 59 -10.02 -0.82 5.41
C ALA A 59 -9.01 -1.97 5.29
N LEU A 60 -8.04 -1.79 4.38
CA LEU A 60 -6.89 -2.67 4.25
C LEU A 60 -5.62 -1.91 4.62
N PHE A 61 -4.74 -2.56 5.32
CA PHE A 61 -3.37 -2.16 5.63
C PHE A 61 -2.57 -3.45 5.94
N ASP A 62 -1.26 -3.53 5.86
CA ASP A 62 -0.39 -2.47 5.39
C ASP A 62 -0.13 -2.60 3.88
N SER A 63 0.93 -2.00 3.38
CA SER A 63 1.17 -1.91 1.93
C SER A 63 1.25 -3.25 1.20
N PRO A 64 1.88 -4.33 1.73
CA PRO A 64 1.87 -5.63 1.03
C PRO A 64 0.48 -6.20 0.83
N VAL A 65 -0.41 -6.03 1.81
CA VAL A 65 -1.79 -6.51 1.75
C VAL A 65 -2.56 -5.74 0.69
N ILE A 66 -2.46 -4.42 0.70
CA ILE A 66 -3.10 -3.54 -0.28
C ILE A 66 -2.62 -3.90 -1.69
N LEU A 67 -1.31 -4.06 -1.85
CA LEU A 67 -0.70 -4.35 -3.14
C LEU A 67 -1.25 -5.65 -3.73
N GLU A 68 -1.28 -6.72 -2.95
CA GLU A 68 -1.74 -8.02 -3.44
C GLU A 68 -3.23 -8.00 -3.75
N TRP A 69 -4.04 -7.33 -2.93
CA TRP A 69 -5.46 -7.20 -3.18
C TRP A 69 -5.75 -6.47 -4.50
N LEU A 70 -5.06 -5.36 -4.73
CA LEU A 70 -5.18 -4.60 -5.98
C LEU A 70 -4.68 -5.39 -7.17
N ASP A 71 -3.55 -6.08 -7.02
CA ASP A 71 -2.96 -6.89 -8.08
C ASP A 71 -3.92 -7.98 -8.56
N ARG A 72 -4.61 -8.63 -7.63
CA ARG A 72 -5.59 -9.66 -7.94
C ARG A 72 -6.90 -9.11 -8.49
N SER A 73 -7.19 -7.84 -8.29
CA SER A 73 -8.44 -7.24 -8.75
C SER A 73 -8.52 -7.07 -10.27
N ARG A 74 -7.37 -7.06 -10.97
CA ARG A 74 -7.29 -6.95 -12.43
C ARG A 74 -6.19 -7.83 -13.00
N SER A 75 -6.55 -8.62 -14.01
CA SER A 75 -5.58 -9.43 -14.76
C SER A 75 -4.79 -8.57 -15.75
N PRO A 76 -3.54 -8.94 -16.06
CA PRO A 76 -2.81 -10.05 -15.48
C PRO A 76 -2.25 -9.71 -14.10
N ALA A 77 -2.23 -10.69 -13.19
CA ALA A 77 -1.60 -10.50 -11.90
C ALA A 77 -0.07 -10.46 -12.03
N LEU A 78 0.57 -9.50 -11.35
CA LEU A 78 2.03 -9.39 -11.31
C LEU A 78 2.63 -10.31 -10.26
N ILE A 79 1.87 -10.61 -9.21
CA ILE A 79 2.28 -11.55 -8.17
C ILE A 79 1.66 -12.89 -8.51
N PRO A 80 2.47 -13.93 -8.81
CA PRO A 80 1.94 -15.26 -9.08
C PRO A 80 1.10 -15.79 -7.92
N ALA A 81 0.00 -16.49 -8.24
CA ALA A 81 -0.93 -16.99 -7.23
C ALA A 81 -0.32 -18.10 -6.38
N GLU A 82 0.63 -18.85 -6.93
CA GLU A 82 1.23 -20.02 -6.28
C GLU A 82 2.59 -20.34 -6.87
N GLY A 83 3.28 -21.31 -6.28
CA GLY A 83 4.53 -21.85 -6.77
C GLY A 83 5.75 -21.04 -6.37
N GLU A 84 6.92 -21.49 -6.86
CA GLU A 84 8.21 -20.88 -6.53
C GLU A 84 8.31 -19.44 -7.02
N GLU A 85 7.71 -19.14 -8.16
CA GLU A 85 7.69 -17.78 -8.70
C GLU A 85 7.06 -16.78 -7.73
N ARG A 86 6.01 -17.20 -7.01
CA ARG A 86 5.38 -16.37 -5.98
C ARG A 86 6.36 -16.02 -4.87
N TRP A 87 7.12 -17.01 -4.39
CA TRP A 87 8.11 -16.79 -3.33
C TRP A 87 9.21 -15.84 -3.77
N GLN A 88 9.64 -15.92 -5.03
CA GLN A 88 10.64 -15.01 -5.58
C GLN A 88 10.15 -13.57 -5.59
N VAL A 89 8.91 -13.33 -6.04
CA VAL A 89 8.32 -11.99 -6.06
C VAL A 89 8.17 -11.44 -4.64
N LEU A 90 7.63 -12.23 -3.72
CA LEU A 90 7.45 -11.80 -2.33
C LEU A 90 8.79 -11.54 -1.63
N ARG A 91 9.82 -12.31 -1.96
CA ARG A 91 11.18 -12.10 -1.46
C ARG A 91 11.74 -10.75 -1.90
N TRP A 92 11.57 -10.41 -3.19
CA TRP A 92 11.98 -9.10 -3.71
C TRP A 92 11.23 -7.96 -3.03
N GLN A 93 9.93 -8.13 -2.82
CA GLN A 93 9.13 -7.14 -2.10
C GLN A 93 9.63 -6.99 -0.66
N GLY A 94 9.91 -8.09 0.02
CA GLY A 94 10.46 -8.06 1.38
C GLY A 94 11.77 -7.32 1.47
N LEU A 95 12.68 -7.54 0.51
CA LEU A 95 13.94 -6.81 0.46
C LEU A 95 13.74 -5.31 0.24
N ALA A 96 12.88 -4.96 -0.72
CA ALA A 96 12.58 -3.56 -1.02
C ALA A 96 11.95 -2.84 0.18
N ASP A 97 10.96 -3.47 0.80
CA ASP A 97 10.29 -2.91 1.98
C ASP A 97 11.26 -2.74 3.17
N GLY A 98 12.17 -3.70 3.36
CA GLY A 98 13.19 -3.59 4.39
C GLY A 98 14.16 -2.43 4.16
N LEU A 99 14.56 -2.21 2.92
CA LEU A 99 15.38 -1.04 2.56
C LEU A 99 14.63 0.27 2.80
N MET A 100 13.36 0.33 2.41
CA MET A 100 12.53 1.52 2.63
C MET A 100 12.35 1.81 4.11
N ASP A 101 12.11 0.78 4.93
CA ASP A 101 12.02 0.93 6.38
C ASP A 101 13.30 1.51 6.98
N ALA A 102 14.44 1.02 6.56
CA ALA A 102 15.73 1.52 7.03
C ALA A 102 15.94 3.00 6.67
N VAL A 103 15.58 3.38 5.44
CA VAL A 103 15.70 4.77 4.98
C VAL A 103 14.76 5.69 5.74
N VAL A 104 13.48 5.31 5.85
CA VAL A 104 12.46 6.11 6.55
C VAL A 104 12.84 6.30 8.03
N THR A 105 13.31 5.26 8.68
CA THR A 105 13.74 5.34 10.09
C THR A 105 14.88 6.34 10.28
N ARG A 106 15.78 6.46 9.30
CA ARG A 106 16.88 7.43 9.36
C ARG A 106 16.46 8.87 9.12
N MET A 107 15.31 9.07 8.48
CA MET A 107 14.81 10.42 8.16
C MET A 107 14.04 11.07 9.29
N ILE A 108 13.71 10.31 10.32
CA ILE A 108 12.87 10.80 11.43
C ILE A 108 13.74 11.28 12.58
#